data_60fe3775a78fe3f126811084557ba928
#
_entry.id   60fe3775a78fe3f126811084557ba928
#
_cell.length_a   1.000
_cell.length_b   1.000
_cell.length_c   1.000
_cell.angle_alpha   90.00
_cell.angle_beta   90.00
_cell.angle_gamma   90.00
#
_symmetry.space_group_name_H-M   'P 1'
#
loop_
_entity.id
_entity.type
_entity.pdbx_description
1 polymer ?
#
loop_
_entity_poly.entity_id
_entity_poly.type
_entity_poly.pdbx_seq_one_letter_code
_entity_poly.pdbx_strand_id
1 'polypeptide(L)'
;MKKKIVSILAAAVIGTTLLGSMVSAAPSGAIDVISREDGSGTRGAFVELFGIEEEKDGEKVDMTTQEASITNNTDVMLTTVAGDGNSIGYVSLGSLNDTVKAVKIDGAEATAENVADDTYKVARPFNIVTGDKLSDAAQDFINYIMSSDGQDIIEKEGYIKVDDKAEAYKAGDAKGKVVVMGSSSVGPVMEKLAEAYQKTNKDITVEVQVSDSTTGINSATEGVCDIGMASRDLKDEETEKGVKATEIAKDGIAVIVNNDNDLEELSSDQVKSIFTGDITDWEDVTK
;
A
#
# COMPACT_ATOMS: atom_id res chain seq x y z
N MET A 1 -24.60 84.19 -18.97
CA MET A 1 -23.66 83.10 -18.66
C MET A 1 -24.44 81.99 -17.96
N LYS A 2 -24.79 80.90 -18.68
CA LYS A 2 -25.64 79.80 -18.16
C LYS A 2 -24.72 78.66 -17.81
N LYS A 3 -24.62 78.34 -16.52
CA LYS A 3 -23.90 77.15 -16.05
C LYS A 3 -24.78 75.88 -16.27
N LYS A 4 -24.29 74.94 -17.07
CA LYS A 4 -24.92 73.63 -17.22
C LYS A 4 -24.41 72.71 -16.11
N ILE A 5 -25.32 72.21 -15.29
CA ILE A 5 -25.08 71.18 -14.31
C ILE A 5 -25.23 69.82 -15.04
N VAL A 6 -24.17 69.05 -15.08
CA VAL A 6 -24.21 67.69 -15.60
C VAL A 6 -24.37 66.76 -14.39
N SER A 7 -25.52 66.13 -14.29
CA SER A 7 -25.78 65.06 -13.27
C SER A 7 -25.21 63.75 -13.80
N ILE A 8 -24.22 63.21 -13.11
CA ILE A 8 -23.71 61.84 -13.34
C ILE A 8 -24.53 60.89 -12.50
N LEU A 9 -25.34 60.06 -13.16
CA LEU A 9 -26.00 58.92 -12.53
C LEU A 9 -24.99 57.79 -12.39
N ALA A 10 -24.57 57.50 -11.19
CA ALA A 10 -23.77 56.30 -10.89
C ALA A 10 -24.73 55.08 -10.73
N ALA A 11 -24.76 54.23 -11.74
CA ALA A 11 -25.44 52.92 -11.62
C ALA A 11 -24.53 51.95 -10.83
N ALA A 12 -24.92 51.68 -9.60
CA ALA A 12 -24.30 50.62 -8.80
C ALA A 12 -24.79 49.26 -9.34
N VAL A 13 -23.94 48.56 -10.07
CA VAL A 13 -24.14 47.15 -10.41
C VAL A 13 -23.76 46.34 -9.20
N ILE A 14 -24.78 45.87 -8.45
CA ILE A 14 -24.60 44.88 -7.42
C ILE A 14 -24.38 43.53 -8.13
N GLY A 15 -23.13 43.18 -8.31
CA GLY A 15 -22.74 41.84 -8.73
C GLY A 15 -22.97 40.85 -7.56
N THR A 16 -24.08 40.17 -7.56
CA THR A 16 -24.26 38.98 -6.75
C THR A 16 -23.34 37.90 -7.31
N THR A 17 -22.16 37.77 -6.73
CA THR A 17 -21.34 36.56 -6.88
C THR A 17 -22.10 35.42 -6.19
N LEU A 18 -22.82 34.63 -6.99
CA LEU A 18 -23.22 33.27 -6.61
C LEU A 18 -21.92 32.48 -6.42
N LEU A 19 -21.42 32.44 -5.20
CA LEU A 19 -20.57 31.36 -4.73
C LEU A 19 -21.44 30.10 -4.79
N GLY A 20 -21.46 29.45 -5.95
CA GLY A 20 -21.96 28.09 -6.06
C GLY A 20 -21.05 27.24 -5.17
N SER A 21 -21.52 26.91 -3.98
CA SER A 21 -21.01 25.74 -3.27
C SER A 21 -21.20 24.60 -4.27
N MET A 22 -20.12 24.08 -4.82
CA MET A 22 -20.14 22.77 -5.45
C MET A 22 -20.51 21.83 -4.30
N VAL A 23 -21.78 21.50 -4.19
CA VAL A 23 -22.20 20.33 -3.46
C VAL A 23 -21.68 19.20 -4.32
N SER A 24 -20.55 18.65 -3.95
CA SER A 24 -20.10 17.40 -4.50
C SER A 24 -21.23 16.41 -4.24
N ALA A 25 -21.70 15.71 -5.21
CA ALA A 25 -22.75 14.74 -5.03
C ALA A 25 -22.11 13.49 -4.44
N ALA A 26 -22.71 12.93 -3.39
CA ALA A 26 -22.27 11.64 -2.86
C ALA A 26 -22.10 10.63 -4.01
N PRO A 27 -21.14 9.71 -3.95
CA PRO A 27 -20.96 8.72 -4.99
C PRO A 27 -22.27 7.95 -5.22
N SER A 28 -22.59 7.67 -6.46
CA SER A 28 -23.86 7.02 -6.83
C SER A 28 -23.64 5.99 -7.94
N GLY A 29 -24.48 4.96 -7.96
CA GLY A 29 -24.41 3.87 -8.92
C GLY A 29 -23.56 2.70 -8.43
N ALA A 30 -23.30 1.77 -9.33
CA ALA A 30 -22.59 0.53 -9.01
C ALA A 30 -21.17 0.79 -8.54
N ILE A 31 -20.75 0.02 -7.55
CA ILE A 31 -19.39 0.02 -7.03
C ILE A 31 -18.53 -0.88 -7.90
N ASP A 32 -17.44 -0.34 -8.46
CA ASP A 32 -16.44 -1.11 -9.17
C ASP A 32 -15.34 -1.56 -8.20
N VAL A 33 -15.42 -2.81 -7.74
CA VAL A 33 -14.45 -3.40 -6.81
C VAL A 33 -13.18 -3.76 -7.57
N ILE A 34 -12.05 -3.21 -7.13
CA ILE A 34 -10.74 -3.53 -7.68
C ILE A 34 -9.95 -4.33 -6.65
N SER A 35 -9.52 -5.52 -7.02
CA SER A 35 -8.71 -6.39 -6.16
C SER A 35 -7.37 -6.73 -6.81
N ARG A 36 -6.56 -7.51 -6.11
CA ARG A 36 -5.24 -7.95 -6.55
C ARG A 36 -5.26 -9.43 -6.94
N GLU A 37 -4.24 -9.82 -7.65
CA GLU A 37 -3.96 -11.21 -8.04
C GLU A 37 -3.80 -12.15 -6.83
N ASP A 38 -4.04 -13.45 -7.03
CA ASP A 38 -4.03 -14.46 -5.95
C ASP A 38 -2.69 -14.56 -5.19
N GLY A 39 -1.57 -14.36 -5.85
CA GLY A 39 -0.24 -14.37 -5.23
C GLY A 39 0.08 -13.15 -4.39
N SER A 40 -0.76 -12.09 -4.45
CA SER A 40 -0.54 -10.83 -3.77
C SER A 40 -0.61 -10.97 -2.25
N GLY A 41 0.49 -10.62 -1.56
CA GLY A 41 0.49 -10.54 -0.10
C GLY A 41 -0.42 -9.43 0.44
N THR A 42 -0.60 -8.35 -0.34
CA THR A 42 -1.54 -7.27 0.05
C THR A 42 -2.97 -7.77 0.03
N ARG A 43 -3.37 -8.56 -0.99
CA ARG A 43 -4.68 -9.18 -1.03
C ARG A 43 -4.87 -10.15 0.15
N GLY A 44 -3.90 -11.02 0.40
CA GLY A 44 -3.99 -11.96 1.51
C GLY A 44 -4.17 -11.27 2.86
N ALA A 45 -3.33 -10.26 3.16
CA ALA A 45 -3.47 -9.49 4.40
C ALA A 45 -4.78 -8.68 4.47
N PHE A 46 -5.22 -8.08 3.36
CA PHE A 46 -6.47 -7.34 3.28
C PHE A 46 -7.69 -8.24 3.57
N VAL A 47 -7.74 -9.40 2.92
CA VAL A 47 -8.82 -10.39 3.09
C VAL A 47 -8.89 -10.89 4.52
N GLU A 48 -7.74 -11.18 5.15
CA GLU A 48 -7.66 -11.61 6.54
C GLU A 48 -8.08 -10.51 7.51
N LEU A 49 -7.53 -9.29 7.37
CA LEU A 49 -7.77 -8.18 8.30
C LEU A 49 -9.22 -7.69 8.30
N PHE A 50 -9.90 -7.74 7.15
CA PHE A 50 -11.31 -7.39 7.05
C PHE A 50 -12.26 -8.59 7.21
N GLY A 51 -11.72 -9.80 7.43
CA GLY A 51 -12.52 -11.02 7.57
C GLY A 51 -13.33 -11.35 6.30
N ILE A 52 -12.76 -11.07 5.11
CA ILE A 52 -13.33 -11.40 3.79
C ILE A 52 -13.05 -12.88 3.46
N GLU A 53 -12.61 -13.67 4.41
CA GLU A 53 -12.39 -15.10 4.27
C GLU A 53 -13.44 -15.89 5.05
N GLU A 54 -13.78 -17.06 4.56
CA GLU A 54 -14.62 -18.03 5.26
C GLU A 54 -13.88 -19.37 5.40
N GLU A 55 -14.09 -20.02 6.53
CA GLU A 55 -13.60 -21.38 6.72
C GLU A 55 -14.53 -22.38 6.04
N LYS A 56 -14.03 -23.11 5.04
CA LYS A 56 -14.76 -24.16 4.32
C LYS A 56 -13.91 -25.42 4.34
N ASP A 57 -14.43 -26.49 4.91
CA ASP A 57 -13.77 -27.80 5.01
C ASP A 57 -12.39 -27.74 5.72
N GLY A 58 -12.19 -26.79 6.63
CA GLY A 58 -10.94 -26.58 7.36
C GLY A 58 -9.92 -25.70 6.61
N GLU A 59 -10.28 -25.14 5.47
CA GLU A 59 -9.46 -24.21 4.70
C GLU A 59 -10.07 -22.80 4.70
N LYS A 60 -9.23 -21.77 4.78
CA LYS A 60 -9.64 -20.39 4.60
C LYS A 60 -9.82 -20.07 3.12
N VAL A 61 -11.00 -19.66 2.74
CA VAL A 61 -11.38 -19.33 1.36
C VAL A 61 -11.62 -17.84 1.25
N ASP A 62 -10.92 -17.20 0.34
CA ASP A 62 -11.12 -15.80 -0.04
C ASP A 62 -12.49 -15.61 -0.72
N MET A 63 -13.34 -14.78 -0.09
CA MET A 63 -14.70 -14.49 -0.52
C MET A 63 -14.81 -13.19 -1.33
N THR A 64 -13.70 -12.64 -1.80
CA THR A 64 -13.73 -11.48 -2.71
C THR A 64 -14.69 -11.75 -3.87
N THR A 65 -15.59 -10.79 -4.16
CA THR A 65 -16.59 -10.95 -5.21
C THR A 65 -15.98 -11.32 -6.55
N GLN A 66 -16.63 -12.20 -7.29
CA GLN A 66 -16.21 -12.62 -8.63
C GLN A 66 -16.34 -11.50 -9.67
N GLU A 67 -17.10 -10.43 -9.35
CA GLU A 67 -17.23 -9.24 -10.19
C GLU A 67 -16.03 -8.28 -10.05
N ALA A 68 -15.13 -8.52 -9.08
CA ALA A 68 -13.96 -7.67 -8.88
C ALA A 68 -13.00 -7.69 -10.07
N SER A 69 -12.60 -6.52 -10.52
CA SER A 69 -11.51 -6.36 -11.49
C SER A 69 -10.17 -6.66 -10.83
N ILE A 70 -9.36 -7.54 -11.43
CA ILE A 70 -8.09 -7.98 -10.85
C ILE A 70 -6.92 -7.24 -11.47
N THR A 71 -6.09 -6.65 -10.61
CA THR A 71 -4.83 -6.00 -10.97
C THR A 71 -3.64 -6.84 -10.51
N ASN A 72 -2.51 -6.72 -11.19
CA ASN A 72 -1.32 -7.57 -10.97
C ASN A 72 -0.15 -6.88 -10.28
N ASN A 73 -0.29 -5.62 -9.91
CA ASN A 73 0.70 -4.88 -9.09
C ASN A 73 0.09 -3.60 -8.49
N THR A 74 0.87 -2.93 -7.63
CA THR A 74 0.45 -1.74 -6.90
C THR A 74 0.18 -0.55 -7.82
N ASP A 75 1.01 -0.30 -8.84
CA ASP A 75 0.85 0.85 -9.74
C ASP A 75 -0.39 0.72 -10.63
N VAL A 76 -0.71 -0.51 -11.07
CA VAL A 76 -1.94 -0.79 -11.83
C VAL A 76 -3.16 -0.57 -10.96
N MET A 77 -3.13 -0.96 -9.67
CA MET A 77 -4.20 -0.67 -8.71
C MET A 77 -4.46 0.83 -8.61
N LEU A 78 -3.42 1.63 -8.34
CA LEU A 78 -3.51 3.09 -8.24
C LEU A 78 -4.08 3.71 -9.52
N THR A 79 -3.55 3.31 -10.68
CA THR A 79 -3.99 3.83 -11.98
C THR A 79 -5.44 3.46 -12.29
N THR A 80 -5.87 2.25 -11.95
CA THR A 80 -7.23 1.77 -12.17
C THR A 80 -8.22 2.58 -11.31
N VAL A 81 -7.95 2.72 -10.01
CA VAL A 81 -8.81 3.50 -9.12
C VAL A 81 -8.82 4.98 -9.49
N ALA A 82 -7.68 5.56 -9.88
CA ALA A 82 -7.61 6.94 -10.36
C ALA A 82 -8.40 7.19 -11.65
N GLY A 83 -8.58 6.16 -12.47
CA GLY A 83 -9.26 6.25 -13.77
C GLY A 83 -10.78 6.07 -13.72
N ASP A 84 -11.36 5.68 -12.60
CA ASP A 84 -12.77 5.34 -12.46
C ASP A 84 -13.37 5.90 -11.17
N GLY A 85 -14.34 6.82 -11.31
CA GLY A 85 -15.00 7.52 -10.21
C GLY A 85 -15.80 6.62 -9.26
N ASN A 86 -16.19 5.42 -9.71
CA ASN A 86 -16.98 4.46 -8.92
C ASN A 86 -16.15 3.36 -8.29
N SER A 87 -14.83 3.37 -8.53
CA SER A 87 -13.96 2.30 -8.04
C SER A 87 -13.55 2.45 -6.58
N ILE A 88 -13.36 1.28 -5.95
CA ILE A 88 -12.75 1.10 -4.64
C ILE A 88 -11.66 0.04 -4.73
N GLY A 89 -10.54 0.28 -4.08
CA GLY A 89 -9.40 -0.64 -4.05
C GLY A 89 -8.59 -0.50 -2.77
N TYR A 90 -7.40 -1.05 -2.74
CA TYR A 90 -6.51 -0.97 -1.59
C TYR A 90 -5.04 -1.03 -2.01
N VAL A 91 -4.19 -0.30 -1.27
CA VAL A 91 -2.75 -0.25 -1.51
C VAL A 91 -1.96 -0.20 -0.20
N SER A 92 -0.68 -0.52 -0.26
CA SER A 92 0.30 -0.19 0.77
C SER A 92 0.28 1.31 1.07
N LEU A 93 0.30 1.68 2.34
CA LEU A 93 0.29 3.07 2.77
C LEU A 93 1.50 3.85 2.22
N GLY A 94 2.69 3.25 2.20
CA GLY A 94 3.88 3.88 1.63
C GLY A 94 3.85 4.03 0.10
N SER A 95 2.87 3.42 -0.59
CA SER A 95 2.64 3.61 -2.04
C SER A 95 1.53 4.63 -2.33
N LEU A 96 0.81 5.11 -1.30
CA LEU A 96 -0.26 6.09 -1.47
C LEU A 96 0.28 7.40 -2.06
N ASN A 97 -0.46 7.97 -3.01
CA ASN A 97 -0.11 9.22 -3.66
C ASN A 97 -1.35 10.06 -4.01
N ASP A 98 -1.15 11.27 -4.52
CA ASP A 98 -2.21 12.25 -4.77
C ASP A 98 -3.18 11.88 -5.91
N THR A 99 -2.99 10.76 -6.61
CA THR A 99 -3.88 10.32 -7.70
C THR A 99 -5.15 9.66 -7.21
N VAL A 100 -5.19 9.22 -5.96
CA VAL A 100 -6.32 8.56 -5.30
C VAL A 100 -6.53 9.13 -3.89
N LYS A 101 -7.69 8.87 -3.31
CA LYS A 101 -8.02 9.26 -1.94
C LYS A 101 -8.10 8.03 -1.02
N ALA A 102 -7.38 8.07 0.10
CA ALA A 102 -7.58 7.10 1.16
C ALA A 102 -8.81 7.49 2.00
N VAL A 103 -9.64 6.51 2.34
CA VAL A 103 -10.78 6.68 3.24
C VAL A 103 -10.41 6.26 4.65
N LYS A 104 -11.04 6.87 5.66
CA LYS A 104 -10.90 6.45 7.06
C LYS A 104 -11.55 5.08 7.26
N ILE A 105 -10.97 4.29 8.14
CA ILE A 105 -11.56 3.01 8.55
C ILE A 105 -11.86 3.07 10.05
N ASP A 106 -13.12 2.84 10.42
CA ASP A 106 -13.59 2.90 11.81
C ASP A 106 -13.17 4.21 12.53
N GLY A 107 -13.23 5.34 11.82
CA GLY A 107 -12.86 6.68 12.32
C GLY A 107 -11.36 6.99 12.28
N ALA A 108 -10.49 6.04 11.94
CA ALA A 108 -9.05 6.21 11.91
C ALA A 108 -8.54 6.51 10.50
N GLU A 109 -7.63 7.49 10.36
CA GLU A 109 -6.93 7.79 9.11
C GLU A 109 -5.79 6.78 8.88
N ALA A 110 -5.60 6.38 7.62
CA ALA A 110 -4.48 5.54 7.20
C ALA A 110 -3.19 6.38 7.18
N THR A 111 -2.51 6.49 8.31
CA THR A 111 -1.22 7.18 8.45
C THR A 111 -0.20 6.30 9.16
N ALA A 112 1.08 6.54 8.91
CA ALA A 112 2.16 5.80 9.57
C ALA A 112 2.09 5.97 11.12
N GLU A 113 1.73 7.17 11.60
CA GLU A 113 1.56 7.44 13.03
C GLU A 113 0.44 6.60 13.64
N ASN A 114 -0.76 6.57 12.99
CA ASN A 114 -1.89 5.80 13.47
C ASN A 114 -1.67 4.28 13.36
N VAL A 115 -0.83 3.82 12.43
CA VAL A 115 -0.40 2.42 12.36
C VAL A 115 0.60 2.09 13.48
N ALA A 116 1.51 3.01 13.80
CA ALA A 116 2.52 2.82 14.83
C ALA A 116 1.92 2.76 16.25
N ASP A 117 0.86 3.53 16.51
CA ASP A 117 0.17 3.56 17.81
C ASP A 117 -1.05 2.64 17.90
N ASP A 118 -1.28 1.78 16.86
CA ASP A 118 -2.39 0.85 16.72
C ASP A 118 -3.80 1.51 16.69
N THR A 119 -3.90 2.81 16.41
CA THR A 119 -5.17 3.49 16.15
C THR A 119 -5.76 3.01 14.82
N TYR A 120 -4.92 2.91 13.77
CA TYR A 120 -5.28 2.28 12.49
C TYR A 120 -4.81 0.82 12.47
N LYS A 121 -5.76 -0.11 12.48
CA LYS A 121 -5.48 -1.54 12.69
C LYS A 121 -5.23 -2.33 11.41
N VAL A 122 -5.48 -1.72 10.24
CA VAL A 122 -5.29 -2.40 8.94
C VAL A 122 -3.81 -2.32 8.57
N ALA A 123 -3.01 -3.18 9.18
CA ALA A 123 -1.55 -3.19 9.04
C ALA A 123 -1.00 -4.62 9.01
N ARG A 124 0.19 -4.76 8.45
CA ARG A 124 0.84 -6.05 8.19
C ARG A 124 2.36 -5.91 8.19
N PRO A 125 3.13 -7.00 8.35
CA PRO A 125 4.57 -6.95 8.19
C PRO A 125 4.99 -6.87 6.72
N PHE A 126 6.11 -6.18 6.47
CA PHE A 126 6.93 -6.39 5.29
C PHE A 126 8.09 -7.29 5.67
N ASN A 127 8.18 -8.41 4.99
CA ASN A 127 9.17 -9.43 5.24
C ASN A 127 10.14 -9.57 4.08
N ILE A 128 11.42 -9.78 4.42
CA ILE A 128 12.35 -10.44 3.52
C ILE A 128 12.37 -11.93 3.85
N VAL A 129 12.54 -12.76 2.82
CA VAL A 129 12.52 -14.21 2.92
C VAL A 129 13.82 -14.76 2.36
N THR A 130 14.48 -15.61 3.14
CA THR A 130 15.76 -16.21 2.76
C THR A 130 15.72 -17.73 2.89
N GLY A 131 16.40 -18.43 1.97
CA GLY A 131 16.64 -19.85 2.08
C GLY A 131 17.85 -20.18 2.97
N ASP A 132 18.19 -21.48 3.05
CA ASP A 132 19.26 -21.99 3.88
C ASP A 132 20.67 -21.49 3.51
N LYS A 133 20.86 -21.10 2.26
CA LYS A 133 22.16 -20.66 1.75
C LYS A 133 22.08 -19.19 1.34
N LEU A 134 22.68 -18.35 2.17
CA LEU A 134 22.79 -16.94 1.92
C LEU A 134 24.22 -16.59 1.52
N SER A 135 24.39 -15.82 0.45
CA SER A 135 25.72 -15.30 0.08
C SER A 135 26.17 -14.21 1.06
N ASP A 136 27.50 -14.03 1.18
CA ASP A 136 28.04 -12.95 2.03
C ASP A 136 27.50 -11.59 1.58
N ALA A 137 27.31 -11.37 0.27
CA ALA A 137 26.75 -10.15 -0.27
C ALA A 137 25.28 -9.94 0.16
N ALA A 138 24.47 -11.00 0.12
CA ALA A 138 23.06 -10.91 0.54
C ALA A 138 22.96 -10.71 2.05
N GLN A 139 23.79 -11.39 2.84
CA GLN A 139 23.82 -11.17 4.29
C GLN A 139 24.24 -9.73 4.65
N ASP A 140 25.22 -9.17 3.94
CA ASP A 140 25.67 -7.80 4.18
C ASP A 140 24.58 -6.78 3.82
N PHE A 141 23.83 -7.02 2.74
CA PHE A 141 22.67 -6.18 2.38
C PHE A 141 21.55 -6.30 3.43
N ILE A 142 21.28 -7.48 3.97
CA ILE A 142 20.32 -7.66 5.08
C ILE A 142 20.78 -6.89 6.32
N ASN A 143 22.07 -6.95 6.65
CA ASN A 143 22.63 -6.19 7.77
C ASN A 143 22.45 -4.67 7.57
N TYR A 144 22.55 -4.19 6.32
CA TYR A 144 22.24 -2.79 5.98
C TYR A 144 20.77 -2.45 6.20
N ILE A 145 19.84 -3.28 5.69
CA ILE A 145 18.40 -3.08 5.86
C ILE A 145 18.03 -2.99 7.34
N MET A 146 18.60 -3.84 8.16
CA MET A 146 18.32 -3.92 9.60
C MET A 146 19.12 -2.93 10.46
N SER A 147 20.03 -2.18 9.87
CA SER A 147 20.78 -1.10 10.56
C SER A 147 19.94 0.16 10.71
N SER A 148 20.40 1.11 11.56
CA SER A 148 19.75 2.42 11.66
C SER A 148 19.70 3.15 10.32
N ASP A 149 20.74 3.00 9.47
CA ASP A 149 20.76 3.62 8.13
C ASP A 149 19.64 3.09 7.24
N GLY A 150 19.37 1.78 7.26
CA GLY A 150 18.28 1.16 6.53
C GLY A 150 16.91 1.48 7.14
N GLN A 151 16.79 1.42 8.46
CA GLN A 151 15.54 1.70 9.17
C GLN A 151 15.11 3.18 9.04
N ASP A 152 16.06 4.12 8.97
CA ASP A 152 15.77 5.53 8.70
C ASP A 152 15.24 5.76 7.28
N ILE A 153 15.66 4.96 6.30
CA ILE A 153 15.08 4.97 4.94
C ILE A 153 13.65 4.46 4.98
N ILE A 154 13.40 3.35 5.67
CA ILE A 154 12.06 2.77 5.84
C ILE A 154 11.09 3.80 6.42
N GLU A 155 11.47 4.48 7.50
CA GLU A 155 10.66 5.52 8.13
C GLU A 155 10.44 6.72 7.19
N LYS A 156 11.48 7.18 6.49
CA LYS A 156 11.38 8.29 5.53
C LYS A 156 10.45 8.00 4.37
N GLU A 157 10.38 6.76 3.92
CA GLU A 157 9.49 6.33 2.83
C GLU A 157 8.05 6.05 3.33
N GLY A 158 7.73 6.37 4.60
CA GLY A 158 6.37 6.32 5.15
C GLY A 158 5.95 4.98 5.75
N TYR A 159 6.92 4.10 6.00
CA TYR A 159 6.70 2.83 6.71
C TYR A 159 7.11 2.93 8.17
N ILE A 160 6.73 1.95 8.97
CA ILE A 160 7.09 1.89 10.39
C ILE A 160 8.30 0.97 10.54
N LYS A 161 9.38 1.51 11.09
CA LYS A 161 10.58 0.74 11.39
C LYS A 161 10.35 -0.28 12.49
N VAL A 162 11.11 -1.37 12.45
CA VAL A 162 10.99 -2.48 13.40
C VAL A 162 11.97 -2.40 14.57
N ASP A 163 12.99 -1.56 14.47
CA ASP A 163 13.99 -1.36 15.54
C ASP A 163 14.44 0.10 15.65
N ASP A 164 13.97 0.79 16.69
CA ASP A 164 14.35 2.17 17.04
C ASP A 164 15.78 2.29 17.60
N LYS A 165 16.41 1.16 17.92
CA LYS A 165 17.73 1.11 18.57
C LYS A 165 18.76 0.40 17.71
N ALA A 166 18.46 0.18 16.44
CA ALA A 166 19.39 -0.44 15.51
C ALA A 166 20.74 0.28 15.49
N GLU A 167 21.83 -0.47 15.45
CA GLU A 167 23.16 0.12 15.29
C GLU A 167 23.36 0.63 13.86
N ALA A 168 24.24 1.62 13.69
CA ALA A 168 24.64 2.11 12.38
C ALA A 168 25.31 1.00 11.56
N TYR A 169 25.07 1.00 10.26
CA TYR A 169 25.68 0.04 9.35
C TYR A 169 27.20 0.15 9.35
N LYS A 170 27.87 -0.98 9.39
CA LYS A 170 29.33 -1.09 9.27
C LYS A 170 29.64 -1.87 8.01
N ALA A 171 30.16 -1.16 6.99
CA ALA A 171 30.50 -1.76 5.72
C ALA A 171 31.50 -2.92 5.90
N GLY A 172 31.20 -4.05 5.27
CA GLY A 172 32.07 -5.22 5.18
C GLY A 172 32.91 -5.23 3.91
N ASP A 173 33.60 -6.35 3.66
CA ASP A 173 34.39 -6.61 2.46
C ASP A 173 33.63 -7.47 1.44
N ALA A 174 32.32 -7.67 1.60
CA ALA A 174 31.48 -8.47 0.75
C ALA A 174 31.41 -7.87 -0.67
N LYS A 175 31.35 -8.75 -1.69
CA LYS A 175 31.33 -8.37 -3.11
C LYS A 175 30.37 -9.28 -3.87
N GLY A 176 29.87 -8.79 -4.99
CA GLY A 176 29.08 -9.59 -5.90
C GLY A 176 27.74 -9.01 -6.25
N LYS A 177 26.79 -9.90 -6.52
CA LYS A 177 25.42 -9.53 -6.90
C LYS A 177 24.43 -10.14 -5.93
N VAL A 178 23.42 -9.36 -5.58
CA VAL A 178 22.26 -9.80 -4.79
C VAL A 178 21.01 -9.65 -5.67
N VAL A 179 20.25 -10.73 -5.81
CA VAL A 179 18.98 -10.73 -6.53
C VAL A 179 17.85 -10.75 -5.50
N VAL A 180 16.99 -9.74 -5.57
CA VAL A 180 15.82 -9.58 -4.69
C VAL A 180 14.56 -9.67 -5.55
N MET A 181 13.61 -10.56 -5.19
CA MET A 181 12.39 -10.77 -5.98
C MET A 181 11.14 -10.81 -5.12
N GLY A 182 10.01 -10.29 -5.63
CA GLY A 182 8.72 -10.51 -5.00
C GLY A 182 7.82 -9.29 -4.91
N SER A 183 7.14 -9.14 -3.79
CA SER A 183 6.04 -8.21 -3.54
C SER A 183 6.20 -6.82 -4.15
N SER A 184 5.24 -6.42 -5.00
CA SER A 184 5.18 -5.07 -5.58
C SER A 184 4.92 -3.96 -4.56
N SER A 185 4.42 -4.29 -3.37
CA SER A 185 4.25 -3.32 -2.28
C SER A 185 5.55 -3.07 -1.52
N VAL A 186 6.44 -4.08 -1.44
CA VAL A 186 7.77 -3.94 -0.82
C VAL A 186 8.78 -3.33 -1.79
N GLY A 187 8.56 -3.52 -3.10
CA GLY A 187 9.46 -3.06 -4.17
C GLY A 187 9.95 -1.63 -4.00
N PRO A 188 9.08 -0.62 -3.85
CA PRO A 188 9.48 0.78 -3.76
C PRO A 188 10.50 1.06 -2.63
N VAL A 189 10.27 0.58 -1.42
CA VAL A 189 11.22 0.77 -0.31
C VAL A 189 12.49 -0.05 -0.50
N MET A 190 12.38 -1.26 -1.08
CA MET A 190 13.54 -2.11 -1.35
C MET A 190 14.48 -1.48 -2.38
N GLU A 191 13.94 -0.83 -3.42
CA GLU A 191 14.73 -0.07 -4.39
C GLU A 191 15.49 1.10 -3.74
N LYS A 192 14.85 1.83 -2.81
CA LYS A 192 15.51 2.90 -2.05
C LYS A 192 16.63 2.37 -1.15
N LEU A 193 16.39 1.26 -0.47
CA LEU A 193 17.40 0.58 0.33
C LEU A 193 18.57 0.10 -0.52
N ALA A 194 18.29 -0.51 -1.67
CA ALA A 194 19.31 -0.98 -2.62
C ALA A 194 20.14 0.20 -3.19
N GLU A 195 19.48 1.29 -3.59
CA GLU A 195 20.15 2.49 -4.10
C GLU A 195 21.09 3.10 -3.05
N ALA A 196 20.63 3.24 -1.81
CA ALA A 196 21.42 3.81 -0.73
C ALA A 196 22.58 2.89 -0.31
N TYR A 197 22.33 1.59 -0.21
CA TYR A 197 23.35 0.60 0.09
C TYR A 197 24.48 0.59 -0.94
N GLN A 198 24.16 0.59 -2.24
CA GLN A 198 25.16 0.60 -3.32
C GLN A 198 26.00 1.89 -3.37
N LYS A 199 25.53 2.99 -2.77
CA LYS A 199 26.36 4.20 -2.60
C LYS A 199 27.45 3.99 -1.57
N THR A 200 27.18 3.19 -0.54
CA THR A 200 28.10 2.87 0.56
C THR A 200 29.01 1.69 0.19
N ASN A 201 28.46 0.65 -0.46
CA ASN A 201 29.19 -0.54 -0.85
C ASN A 201 29.15 -0.72 -2.39
N LYS A 202 30.19 -0.21 -3.07
CA LYS A 202 30.24 -0.17 -4.54
C LYS A 202 30.64 -1.49 -5.20
N ASP A 203 31.12 -2.44 -4.41
CA ASP A 203 31.51 -3.77 -4.91
C ASP A 203 30.34 -4.77 -4.94
N ILE A 204 29.15 -4.33 -4.50
CA ILE A 204 27.91 -5.10 -4.55
C ILE A 204 26.90 -4.44 -5.49
N THR A 205 26.25 -5.24 -6.32
CA THR A 205 25.09 -4.84 -7.12
C THR A 205 23.85 -5.52 -6.56
N VAL A 206 22.81 -4.75 -6.25
CA VAL A 206 21.50 -5.26 -5.83
C VAL A 206 20.52 -5.07 -6.99
N GLU A 207 19.92 -6.16 -7.45
CA GLU A 207 18.90 -6.17 -8.50
C GLU A 207 17.56 -6.50 -7.87
N VAL A 208 16.61 -5.57 -7.95
CA VAL A 208 15.25 -5.73 -7.42
C VAL A 208 14.30 -6.05 -8.59
N GLN A 209 13.56 -7.15 -8.47
CA GLN A 209 12.58 -7.60 -9.45
C GLN A 209 11.22 -7.70 -8.77
N VAL A 210 10.27 -6.91 -9.27
CA VAL A 210 8.93 -6.80 -8.67
C VAL A 210 7.98 -7.81 -9.30
N SER A 211 7.24 -8.54 -8.44
CA SER A 211 6.17 -9.47 -8.78
C SER A 211 5.13 -9.47 -7.65
N ASP A 212 4.75 -10.63 -7.16
CA ASP A 212 3.90 -10.84 -5.99
C ASP A 212 4.64 -11.56 -4.85
N SER A 213 4.04 -11.60 -3.66
CA SER A 213 4.67 -12.20 -2.47
C SER A 213 4.89 -13.71 -2.61
N THR A 214 3.94 -14.43 -3.17
CA THR A 214 4.05 -15.89 -3.33
C THR A 214 5.17 -16.26 -4.31
N THR A 215 5.31 -15.50 -5.40
CA THR A 215 6.43 -15.63 -6.34
C THR A 215 7.76 -15.34 -5.64
N GLY A 216 7.85 -14.30 -4.81
CA GLY A 216 9.05 -13.98 -4.04
C GLY A 216 9.46 -15.08 -3.07
N ILE A 217 8.50 -15.61 -2.30
CA ILE A 217 8.72 -16.71 -1.35
C ILE A 217 9.19 -17.97 -2.08
N ASN A 218 8.53 -18.36 -3.17
CA ASN A 218 8.90 -19.53 -3.95
C ASN A 218 10.30 -19.36 -4.58
N SER A 219 10.62 -18.18 -5.11
CA SER A 219 11.94 -17.87 -5.67
C SER A 219 13.06 -18.00 -4.64
N ALA A 220 12.83 -17.56 -3.41
CA ALA A 220 13.79 -17.74 -2.32
C ALA A 220 13.89 -19.21 -1.89
N THR A 221 12.78 -19.94 -1.84
CA THR A 221 12.73 -21.38 -1.52
C THR A 221 13.53 -22.21 -2.53
N GLU A 222 13.40 -21.89 -3.82
CA GLU A 222 14.06 -22.58 -4.92
C GLU A 222 15.49 -22.10 -5.18
N GLY A 223 15.94 -21.04 -4.49
CA GLY A 223 17.25 -20.43 -4.69
C GLY A 223 17.39 -19.70 -6.03
N VAL A 224 16.30 -19.26 -6.62
CA VAL A 224 16.27 -18.42 -7.84
C VAL A 224 16.66 -16.98 -7.53
N CYS A 225 16.36 -16.49 -6.32
CA CYS A 225 16.85 -15.23 -5.78
C CYS A 225 17.55 -15.44 -4.43
N ASP A 226 18.35 -14.46 -4.01
CA ASP A 226 19.00 -14.45 -2.70
C ASP A 226 18.01 -14.05 -1.60
N ILE A 227 17.10 -13.12 -1.92
CA ILE A 227 16.14 -12.54 -0.98
C ILE A 227 14.76 -12.47 -1.65
N GLY A 228 13.75 -13.11 -1.07
CA GLY A 228 12.36 -12.92 -1.43
C GLY A 228 11.76 -11.71 -0.72
N MET A 229 10.74 -11.07 -1.29
CA MET A 229 9.96 -10.00 -0.67
C MET A 229 8.52 -10.47 -0.45
N ALA A 230 8.00 -10.33 0.76
CA ALA A 230 6.62 -10.63 1.08
C ALA A 230 5.98 -9.49 1.90
N SER A 231 4.73 -9.18 1.58
CA SER A 231 3.92 -8.17 2.25
C SER A 231 2.78 -8.79 3.07
N ARG A 232 3.08 -9.91 3.69
CA ARG A 232 2.26 -10.69 4.62
C ARG A 232 3.16 -11.63 5.42
N ASP A 233 2.62 -12.24 6.43
CA ASP A 233 3.27 -13.37 7.08
C ASP A 233 3.38 -14.58 6.12
N LEU A 234 4.34 -15.45 6.39
CA LEU A 234 4.47 -16.70 5.70
C LEU A 234 3.39 -17.67 6.19
N LYS A 235 2.83 -18.43 5.27
CA LYS A 235 1.95 -19.55 5.61
C LYS A 235 2.76 -20.69 6.23
N ASP A 236 2.11 -21.54 7.03
CA ASP A 236 2.77 -22.70 7.64
C ASP A 236 3.46 -23.59 6.59
N GLU A 237 2.77 -23.86 5.47
CA GLU A 237 3.29 -24.66 4.35
C GLU A 237 4.52 -24.01 3.65
N GLU A 238 4.68 -22.70 3.72
CA GLU A 238 5.85 -21.97 3.20
C GLU A 238 7.02 -22.09 4.18
N THR A 239 6.74 -21.94 5.48
CA THR A 239 7.73 -22.09 6.55
C THR A 239 8.30 -23.51 6.61
N GLU A 240 7.46 -24.54 6.40
CA GLU A 240 7.86 -25.96 6.35
C GLU A 240 8.85 -26.27 5.22
N LYS A 241 8.94 -25.42 4.19
CA LYS A 241 9.94 -25.55 3.12
C LYS A 241 11.35 -25.09 3.51
N GLY A 242 11.56 -24.66 4.75
CA GLY A 242 12.86 -24.27 5.29
C GLY A 242 13.29 -22.84 5.02
N VAL A 243 12.40 -21.99 4.52
CA VAL A 243 12.70 -20.56 4.40
C VAL A 243 12.48 -19.81 5.71
N LYS A 244 13.19 -18.70 5.87
CA LYS A 244 13.12 -17.84 7.04
C LYS A 244 12.61 -16.46 6.64
N ALA A 245 11.56 -15.98 7.30
CA ALA A 245 11.13 -14.59 7.23
C ALA A 245 11.88 -13.72 8.24
N THR A 246 12.17 -12.50 7.85
CA THR A 246 12.66 -11.44 8.72
C THR A 246 11.83 -10.20 8.42
N GLU A 247 11.10 -9.72 9.43
CA GLU A 247 10.35 -8.47 9.33
C GLU A 247 11.31 -7.30 9.22
N ILE A 248 11.12 -6.45 8.22
CA ILE A 248 11.95 -5.27 7.95
C ILE A 248 11.20 -3.97 8.19
N ALA A 249 9.88 -4.00 8.11
CA ALA A 249 8.99 -2.86 8.33
C ALA A 249 7.58 -3.33 8.68
N LYS A 250 6.79 -2.48 9.37
CA LYS A 250 5.33 -2.61 9.43
C LYS A 250 4.71 -1.60 8.46
N ASP A 251 3.68 -2.02 7.72
CA ASP A 251 3.01 -1.21 6.70
C ASP A 251 1.50 -1.22 6.89
N GLY A 252 0.87 -0.06 6.72
CA GLY A 252 -0.59 0.05 6.67
C GLY A 252 -1.13 -0.34 5.29
N ILE A 253 -2.36 -0.84 5.24
CA ILE A 253 -3.11 -1.00 3.98
C ILE A 253 -4.20 0.07 3.94
N ALA A 254 -4.06 1.04 3.04
CA ALA A 254 -5.07 2.06 2.82
C ALA A 254 -6.16 1.54 1.88
N VAL A 255 -7.42 1.69 2.27
CA VAL A 255 -8.57 1.57 1.36
C VAL A 255 -8.66 2.87 0.57
N ILE A 256 -8.71 2.76 -0.75
CA ILE A 256 -8.64 3.89 -1.67
C ILE A 256 -9.85 3.97 -2.58
N VAL A 257 -10.25 5.20 -2.89
CA VAL A 257 -11.28 5.53 -3.88
C VAL A 257 -10.72 6.59 -4.84
N ASN A 258 -11.44 6.83 -5.94
CA ASN A 258 -11.14 7.93 -6.84
C ASN A 258 -11.24 9.30 -6.12
N ASN A 259 -10.46 10.29 -6.54
CA ASN A 259 -10.47 11.63 -5.95
C ASN A 259 -11.82 12.37 -6.12
N ASP A 260 -12.61 12.01 -7.13
CA ASP A 260 -13.95 12.56 -7.37
C ASP A 260 -15.03 11.87 -6.51
N ASN A 261 -14.71 10.80 -5.80
CA ASN A 261 -15.60 10.13 -4.87
C ASN A 261 -15.61 10.87 -3.52
N ASP A 262 -16.78 11.31 -3.04
CA ASP A 262 -16.93 12.11 -1.81
C ASP A 262 -16.88 11.31 -0.52
N LEU A 263 -16.76 9.98 -0.60
CA LEU A 263 -16.70 9.13 0.58
C LEU A 263 -15.49 9.47 1.46
N GLU A 264 -15.72 9.71 2.74
CA GLU A 264 -14.68 10.08 3.71
C GLU A 264 -14.30 8.93 4.64
N GLU A 265 -15.25 8.01 4.89
CA GLU A 265 -15.10 6.96 5.90
C GLU A 265 -15.90 5.71 5.55
N LEU A 266 -15.37 4.55 5.93
CA LEU A 266 -16.06 3.26 5.95
C LEU A 266 -15.81 2.57 7.30
N SER A 267 -16.79 1.79 7.76
CA SER A 267 -16.51 0.79 8.78
C SER A 267 -15.85 -0.46 8.18
N SER A 268 -15.15 -1.23 8.99
CA SER A 268 -14.60 -2.53 8.58
C SER A 268 -15.68 -3.46 8.02
N ASP A 269 -16.89 -3.46 8.60
CA ASP A 269 -18.01 -4.26 8.11
C ASP A 269 -18.50 -3.79 6.73
N GLN A 270 -18.51 -2.49 6.45
CA GLN A 270 -18.85 -1.97 5.12
C GLN A 270 -17.80 -2.36 4.09
N VAL A 271 -16.51 -2.27 4.42
CA VAL A 271 -15.43 -2.75 3.53
C VAL A 271 -15.63 -4.22 3.22
N LYS A 272 -15.87 -5.05 4.24
CA LYS A 272 -16.18 -6.47 4.05
C LYS A 272 -17.36 -6.66 3.09
N SER A 273 -18.49 -6.01 3.35
CA SER A 273 -19.72 -6.17 2.56
C SER A 273 -19.55 -5.71 1.10
N ILE A 274 -18.76 -4.68 0.85
CA ILE A 274 -18.43 -4.23 -0.50
C ILE A 274 -17.57 -5.29 -1.21
N PHE A 275 -16.51 -5.74 -0.58
CA PHE A 275 -15.57 -6.68 -1.22
C PHE A 275 -16.11 -8.11 -1.34
N THR A 276 -17.13 -8.50 -0.55
CA THR A 276 -17.86 -9.77 -0.74
C THR A 276 -19.00 -9.66 -1.76
N GLY A 277 -19.39 -8.43 -2.16
CA GLY A 277 -20.49 -8.18 -3.09
C GLY A 277 -21.88 -8.14 -2.42
N ASP A 278 -21.94 -8.04 -1.08
CA ASP A 278 -23.21 -7.85 -0.36
C ASP A 278 -23.75 -6.41 -0.52
N ILE A 279 -22.84 -5.44 -0.71
CA ILE A 279 -23.14 -4.05 -1.08
C ILE A 279 -22.54 -3.81 -2.46
N THR A 280 -23.36 -3.46 -3.44
CA THR A 280 -22.97 -3.27 -4.84
C THR A 280 -23.20 -1.85 -5.37
N ASP A 281 -23.88 -1.01 -4.60
CA ASP A 281 -24.20 0.36 -4.98
C ASP A 281 -23.79 1.34 -3.90
N TRP A 282 -23.21 2.48 -4.30
CA TRP A 282 -22.73 3.52 -3.39
C TRP A 282 -23.84 4.10 -2.51
N GLU A 283 -25.08 4.19 -3.01
CA GLU A 283 -26.22 4.66 -2.25
C GLU A 283 -26.58 3.75 -1.06
N ASP A 284 -26.16 2.50 -1.07
CA ASP A 284 -26.41 1.55 0.01
C ASP A 284 -25.34 1.59 1.12
N VAL A 285 -24.19 2.16 0.83
CA VAL A 285 -23.09 2.34 1.81
C VAL A 285 -23.45 3.33 2.90
N THR A 286 -24.26 4.34 2.59
CA THR A 286 -24.59 5.46 3.48
C THR A 286 -25.88 5.29 4.27
N LYS A 287 -26.54 4.14 4.15
CA LYS A 287 -27.78 3.79 4.89
C LYS A 287 -27.47 3.01 6.15
#